data_d8959a59b8bc4cf37151ce76c950e297
#
_entry.id   d8959a59b8bc4cf37151ce76c950e297
#
_cell.length_a   1.000
_cell.length_b   1.000
_cell.length_c   1.000
_cell.angle_alpha   90.00
_cell.angle_beta   90.00
_cell.angle_gamma   90.00
#
_symmetry.space_group_name_H-M   'P 1'
#
loop_
_entity.id
_entity.type
_entity.pdbx_description
1 polymer ?
#
loop_
_entity_poly.entity_id
_entity_poly.type
_entity_poly.pdbx_seq_one_letter_code
_entity_poly.pdbx_strand_id
1 'polypeptide(L)'
;MISKIIVGRLRPLLNRMVDPAQVAFVPNRWINENVVLAHEVIHSFKHIGNNKGFLGIKLDFQKVYDRMEWRNLITVLKAFGFSKNFTNLIYQCLSSVQFSLLLNGGQCPSFNPSHGHHQGDPLSPYLFILGSEVLMRIINKEVVDGNISGVKVSSMAPLISKLCYVDDIILFCKAKASKMVSLKSCLEKYCS
;
A
#
# COMPACT_ATOMS: atom_id res chain seq x y z
N MET A 1 -3.60 -6.44 -23.54
CA MET A 1 -3.78 -7.91 -23.44
C MET A 1 -2.76 -8.57 -22.51
N ILE A 2 -1.47 -8.28 -22.62
CA ILE A 2 -0.38 -8.83 -21.79
C ILE A 2 -0.63 -8.56 -20.29
N SER A 3 -0.96 -7.31 -19.90
CA SER A 3 -1.24 -6.92 -18.50
C SER A 3 -2.32 -7.81 -17.85
N LYS A 4 -3.40 -8.14 -18.58
CA LYS A 4 -4.46 -9.02 -18.06
C LYS A 4 -3.97 -10.45 -17.80
N ILE A 5 -3.08 -10.98 -18.65
CA ILE A 5 -2.49 -12.31 -18.47
C ILE A 5 -1.59 -12.32 -17.22
N ILE A 6 -0.78 -11.28 -17.06
CA ILE A 6 0.10 -11.11 -15.88
C ILE A 6 -0.75 -11.03 -14.61
N VAL A 7 -1.81 -10.21 -14.61
CA VAL A 7 -2.75 -10.09 -13.49
C VAL A 7 -3.36 -11.45 -13.13
N GLY A 8 -3.81 -12.21 -14.14
CA GLY A 8 -4.36 -13.55 -13.90
C GLY A 8 -3.38 -14.49 -13.18
N ARG A 9 -2.07 -14.33 -13.39
CA ARG A 9 -1.03 -15.10 -12.71
C ARG A 9 -0.63 -14.55 -11.34
N LEU A 10 -0.67 -13.23 -11.17
CA LEU A 10 -0.35 -12.58 -9.90
C LEU A 10 -1.46 -12.75 -8.86
N ARG A 11 -2.71 -12.60 -9.28
CA ARG A 11 -3.88 -12.58 -8.41
C ARG A 11 -3.96 -13.74 -7.40
N PRO A 12 -3.72 -15.02 -7.77
CA PRO A 12 -3.73 -16.13 -6.81
C PRO A 12 -2.62 -16.05 -5.75
N LEU A 13 -1.52 -15.34 -6.04
CA LEU A 13 -0.36 -15.24 -5.15
C LEU A 13 -0.52 -14.15 -4.08
N LEU A 14 -1.37 -13.13 -4.34
CA LEU A 14 -1.49 -11.95 -3.49
C LEU A 14 -1.85 -12.27 -2.05
N ASN A 15 -2.71 -13.25 -1.80
CA ASN A 15 -3.11 -13.64 -0.44
C ASN A 15 -1.92 -14.07 0.45
N ARG A 16 -0.82 -14.54 -0.16
CA ARG A 16 0.39 -14.97 0.54
C ARG A 16 1.45 -13.87 0.63
N MET A 17 1.36 -12.88 -0.25
CA MET A 17 2.40 -11.85 -0.42
C MET A 17 2.06 -10.55 0.26
N VAL A 18 0.76 -10.24 0.35
CA VAL A 18 0.23 -8.95 0.76
C VAL A 18 -0.32 -9.02 2.18
N ASP A 19 0.00 -8.01 2.98
CA ASP A 19 -0.46 -7.86 4.36
C ASP A 19 -1.99 -8.07 4.48
N PRO A 20 -2.47 -8.76 5.51
CA PRO A 20 -3.90 -8.97 5.73
C PRO A 20 -4.71 -7.68 5.83
N ALA A 21 -4.12 -6.58 6.26
CA ALA A 21 -4.79 -5.27 6.36
C ALA A 21 -5.15 -4.66 4.99
N GLN A 22 -4.46 -5.06 3.89
CA GLN A 22 -4.80 -4.60 2.53
C GLN A 22 -5.92 -5.44 1.96
N VAL A 23 -7.07 -4.83 1.71
CA VAL A 23 -8.26 -5.53 1.18
C VAL A 23 -8.53 -5.26 -0.29
N ALA A 24 -7.92 -4.22 -0.86
CA ALA A 24 -8.14 -3.85 -2.25
C ALA A 24 -7.45 -4.81 -3.22
N PHE A 25 -8.15 -5.20 -4.28
CA PHE A 25 -7.68 -6.04 -5.38
C PHE A 25 -7.13 -7.42 -4.97
N VAL A 26 -7.25 -7.81 -3.71
CA VAL A 26 -6.85 -9.13 -3.20
C VAL A 26 -8.07 -10.06 -3.20
N PRO A 27 -7.97 -11.27 -3.76
CA PRO A 27 -9.11 -12.20 -3.80
C PRO A 27 -9.66 -12.51 -2.41
N ASN A 28 -11.00 -12.59 -2.29
CA ASN A 28 -11.72 -12.95 -1.06
C ASN A 28 -11.51 -11.97 0.12
N ARG A 29 -11.13 -10.73 -0.15
CA ARG A 29 -11.10 -9.64 0.83
C ARG A 29 -12.09 -8.56 0.42
N TRP A 30 -12.81 -7.99 1.39
CA TRP A 30 -13.88 -7.03 1.15
C TRP A 30 -13.61 -5.70 1.85
N ILE A 31 -13.82 -4.60 1.15
CA ILE A 31 -13.66 -3.25 1.71
C ILE A 31 -14.54 -3.04 2.95
N ASN A 32 -15.74 -3.64 2.96
CA ASN A 32 -16.67 -3.50 4.07
C ASN A 32 -16.09 -3.99 5.40
N GLU A 33 -15.21 -5.00 5.38
CA GLU A 33 -14.52 -5.49 6.58
C GLU A 33 -13.65 -4.38 7.20
N ASN A 34 -12.86 -3.70 6.40
CA ASN A 34 -12.02 -2.59 6.88
C ASN A 34 -12.87 -1.39 7.34
N VAL A 35 -13.98 -1.10 6.66
CA VAL A 35 -14.90 -0.02 7.06
C VAL A 35 -15.51 -0.30 8.42
N VAL A 36 -16.03 -1.51 8.64
CA VAL A 36 -16.60 -1.92 9.93
C VAL A 36 -15.54 -1.87 11.02
N LEU A 37 -14.35 -2.43 10.78
CA LEU A 37 -13.24 -2.39 11.74
C LEU A 37 -12.81 -0.96 12.07
N ALA A 38 -12.75 -0.07 11.09
CA ALA A 38 -12.42 1.34 11.32
C ALA A 38 -13.46 2.00 12.23
N HIS A 39 -14.76 1.76 11.97
CA HIS A 39 -15.85 2.28 12.80
C HIS A 39 -15.77 1.74 14.23
N GLU A 40 -15.55 0.44 14.41
CA GLU A 40 -15.43 -0.17 15.73
C GLU A 40 -14.23 0.37 16.51
N VAL A 41 -13.05 0.51 15.85
CA VAL A 41 -11.86 1.09 16.49
C VAL A 41 -12.11 2.54 16.92
N ILE A 42 -12.68 3.37 16.05
CA ILE A 42 -12.97 4.78 16.36
C ILE A 42 -14.03 4.88 17.46
N HIS A 43 -15.06 4.03 17.43
CA HIS A 43 -16.07 3.97 18.47
C HIS A 43 -15.46 3.56 19.82
N SER A 44 -14.54 2.60 19.83
CA SER A 44 -13.87 2.16 21.06
C SER A 44 -13.06 3.27 21.73
N PHE A 45 -12.58 4.27 20.98
CA PHE A 45 -11.87 5.44 21.55
C PHE A 45 -12.73 6.24 22.53
N LYS A 46 -14.05 6.25 22.35
CA LYS A 46 -14.98 6.97 23.23
C LYS A 46 -15.15 6.29 24.60
N HIS A 47 -14.87 4.99 24.67
CA HIS A 47 -15.04 4.18 25.88
C HIS A 47 -13.74 3.94 26.64
N ILE A 48 -12.62 4.40 26.11
CA ILE A 48 -11.31 4.27 26.75
C ILE A 48 -11.16 5.44 27.73
N GLY A 49 -11.06 5.10 29.04
CA GLY A 49 -10.96 6.08 30.11
C GLY A 49 -9.84 7.11 29.94
N ASN A 50 -10.01 8.26 30.60
CA ASN A 50 -9.27 9.53 30.42
C ASN A 50 -7.72 9.46 30.42
N ASN A 51 -7.10 8.35 30.82
CA ASN A 51 -5.64 8.21 30.92
C ASN A 51 -4.99 7.44 29.75
N LYS A 52 -5.73 7.01 28.73
CA LYS A 52 -5.20 6.23 27.60
C LYS A 52 -5.66 6.84 26.29
N GLY A 53 -4.90 7.79 25.76
CA GLY A 53 -5.15 8.33 24.42
C GLY A 53 -4.74 7.35 23.32
N PHE A 54 -5.57 7.28 22.27
CA PHE A 54 -5.26 6.62 21.00
C PHE A 54 -5.37 7.62 19.86
N LEU A 55 -4.65 7.33 18.78
CA LEU A 55 -4.64 8.13 17.56
C LEU A 55 -5.00 7.24 16.38
N GLY A 56 -5.88 7.75 15.52
CA GLY A 56 -6.07 7.26 14.16
C GLY A 56 -5.48 8.28 13.19
N ILE A 57 -4.54 7.89 12.38
CA ILE A 57 -3.84 8.76 11.43
C ILE A 57 -4.16 8.26 10.03
N LYS A 58 -4.86 9.07 9.25
CA LYS A 58 -5.03 8.80 7.82
C LYS A 58 -3.78 9.28 7.07
N LEU A 59 -3.16 8.38 6.34
CA LEU A 59 -2.12 8.69 5.37
C LEU A 59 -2.77 8.85 4.01
N ASP A 60 -2.49 9.95 3.36
CA ASP A 60 -2.89 10.26 2.00
C ASP A 60 -1.63 10.44 1.15
N PHE A 61 -1.37 9.50 0.29
CA PHE A 61 -0.22 9.56 -0.60
C PHE A 61 -0.59 10.30 -1.89
N GLN A 62 -0.17 11.55 -2.02
CA GLN A 62 -0.42 12.33 -3.22
C GLN A 62 0.22 11.71 -4.47
N LYS A 63 -0.60 11.43 -5.50
CA LYS A 63 -0.15 10.93 -6.81
C LYS A 63 0.73 9.69 -6.74
N VAL A 64 0.38 8.75 -5.87
CA VAL A 64 1.20 7.58 -5.56
C VAL A 64 1.48 6.74 -6.80
N TYR A 65 0.49 6.58 -7.68
CA TYR A 65 0.66 5.87 -8.94
C TYR A 65 1.68 6.56 -9.86
N ASP A 66 1.73 7.88 -9.84
CA ASP A 66 2.62 8.67 -10.70
C ASP A 66 4.06 8.74 -10.16
N ARG A 67 4.24 8.50 -8.86
CA ARG A 67 5.53 8.65 -8.16
C ARG A 67 6.30 7.36 -7.96
N MET A 68 5.71 6.20 -8.25
CA MET A 68 6.38 4.93 -8.02
C MET A 68 7.56 4.74 -8.98
N GLU A 69 8.75 4.65 -8.42
CA GLU A 69 9.95 4.38 -9.20
C GLU A 69 10.03 2.92 -9.64
N TRP A 70 10.19 2.70 -10.93
CA TRP A 70 10.24 1.35 -11.49
C TRP A 70 11.41 0.52 -10.96
N ARG A 71 12.56 1.14 -10.70
CA ARG A 71 13.73 0.44 -10.15
C ARG A 71 13.44 -0.12 -8.76
N ASN A 72 12.80 0.68 -7.91
CA ASN A 72 12.41 0.25 -6.56
C ASN A 72 11.39 -0.88 -6.64
N LEU A 73 10.37 -0.74 -7.48
CA LEU A 73 9.38 -1.79 -7.71
C LEU A 73 10.02 -3.11 -8.17
N ILE A 74 10.93 -3.07 -9.14
CA ILE A 74 11.64 -4.27 -9.63
C ILE A 74 12.48 -4.90 -8.52
N THR A 75 13.10 -4.09 -7.67
CA THR A 75 13.85 -4.59 -6.50
C THR A 75 12.93 -5.30 -5.51
N VAL A 76 11.78 -4.72 -5.22
CA VAL A 76 10.74 -5.32 -4.37
C VAL A 76 10.25 -6.65 -4.96
N LEU A 77 9.93 -6.71 -6.25
CA LEU A 77 9.52 -7.95 -6.91
C LEU A 77 10.59 -9.05 -6.83
N LYS A 78 11.86 -8.69 -7.00
CA LYS A 78 12.97 -9.64 -6.82
C LYS A 78 13.05 -10.15 -5.37
N ALA A 79 12.88 -9.26 -4.39
CA ALA A 79 12.85 -9.62 -2.97
C ALA A 79 11.66 -10.56 -2.62
N PHE A 80 10.55 -10.47 -3.35
CA PHE A 80 9.44 -11.41 -3.27
C PHE A 80 9.73 -12.78 -3.93
N GLY A 81 10.89 -12.95 -4.60
CA GLY A 81 11.29 -14.19 -5.25
C GLY A 81 10.80 -14.34 -6.70
N PHE A 82 10.33 -13.27 -7.33
CA PHE A 82 10.00 -13.32 -8.76
C PHE A 82 11.25 -13.49 -9.62
N SER A 83 11.15 -14.33 -10.65
CA SER A 83 12.25 -14.60 -11.56
C SER A 83 12.69 -13.34 -12.34
N LYS A 84 13.95 -13.32 -12.78
CA LYS A 84 14.49 -12.25 -13.62
C LYS A 84 13.67 -12.05 -14.90
N ASN A 85 13.20 -13.13 -15.51
CA ASN A 85 12.40 -13.05 -16.74
C ASN A 85 11.05 -12.35 -16.46
N PHE A 86 10.41 -12.67 -15.33
CA PHE A 86 9.16 -12.04 -14.95
C PHE A 86 9.34 -10.56 -14.63
N THR A 87 10.37 -10.20 -13.84
CA THR A 87 10.63 -8.79 -13.50
C THR A 87 11.04 -7.97 -14.73
N ASN A 88 11.76 -8.56 -15.69
CA ASN A 88 12.05 -7.90 -16.97
C ASN A 88 10.77 -7.69 -17.79
N LEU A 89 9.87 -8.66 -17.82
CA LEU A 89 8.58 -8.52 -18.50
C LEU A 89 7.75 -7.37 -17.90
N ILE A 90 7.69 -7.27 -16.57
CA ILE A 90 7.04 -6.13 -15.89
C ILE A 90 7.70 -4.81 -16.30
N TYR A 91 9.03 -4.74 -16.25
CA TYR A 91 9.76 -3.54 -16.63
C TYR A 91 9.45 -3.12 -18.09
N GLN A 92 9.41 -4.08 -19.01
CA GLN A 92 9.03 -3.81 -20.40
C GLN A 92 7.59 -3.29 -20.54
N CYS A 93 6.64 -3.86 -19.78
CA CYS A 93 5.26 -3.37 -19.78
C CYS A 93 5.16 -1.92 -19.31
N LEU A 94 5.99 -1.51 -18.33
CA LEU A 94 6.02 -0.14 -17.83
C LEU A 94 6.72 0.82 -18.80
N SER A 95 7.90 0.43 -19.30
CA SER A 95 8.78 1.31 -20.11
C SER A 95 8.37 1.45 -21.57
N SER A 96 7.55 0.53 -22.10
CA SER A 96 7.09 0.58 -23.49
C SER A 96 5.91 1.54 -23.75
N VAL A 97 5.34 2.11 -22.68
CA VAL A 97 4.20 3.04 -22.79
C VAL A 97 4.68 4.38 -23.35
N GLN A 98 3.94 4.90 -24.34
CA GLN A 98 4.15 6.22 -24.90
C GLN A 98 2.90 7.07 -24.73
N PHE A 99 3.11 8.33 -24.41
CA PHE A 99 2.05 9.32 -24.31
C PHE A 99 2.22 10.38 -25.39
N SER A 100 1.10 10.89 -25.89
CA SER A 100 1.07 12.10 -26.70
C SER A 100 -0.06 12.99 -26.22
N LEU A 101 0.10 14.29 -26.33
CA LEU A 101 -0.91 15.28 -26.01
C LEU A 101 -1.65 15.69 -27.28
N LEU A 102 -2.95 15.87 -27.16
CA LEU A 102 -3.77 16.52 -28.20
C LEU A 102 -3.93 17.99 -27.81
N LEU A 103 -3.39 18.89 -28.63
CA LEU A 103 -3.51 20.33 -28.43
C LEU A 103 -4.22 20.94 -29.64
N ASN A 104 -5.39 21.55 -29.44
CA ASN A 104 -6.19 22.16 -30.49
C ASN A 104 -6.46 21.24 -31.69
N GLY A 105 -6.67 19.94 -31.44
CA GLY A 105 -6.90 18.94 -32.50
C GLY A 105 -5.64 18.39 -33.18
N GLY A 106 -4.45 18.94 -32.87
CA GLY A 106 -3.16 18.45 -33.35
C GLY A 106 -2.48 17.54 -32.32
N GLN A 107 -1.86 16.47 -32.80
CA GLN A 107 -1.08 15.55 -31.92
C GLN A 107 0.33 16.10 -31.72
N CYS A 108 0.72 16.32 -30.46
CA CYS A 108 2.09 16.67 -30.10
C CYS A 108 3.04 15.46 -30.20
N PRO A 109 4.37 15.69 -30.29
CA PRO A 109 5.34 14.60 -30.23
C PRO A 109 5.11 13.70 -29.02
N SER A 110 5.28 12.39 -29.22
CA SER A 110 5.15 11.40 -28.14
C SER A 110 6.33 11.47 -27.19
N PHE A 111 6.08 11.18 -25.91
CA PHE A 111 7.11 11.07 -24.89
C PHE A 111 6.91 9.80 -24.05
N ASN A 112 7.99 9.29 -23.48
CA ASN A 112 7.97 8.13 -22.60
C ASN A 112 8.05 8.57 -21.13
N PRO A 113 7.23 8.03 -20.22
CA PRO A 113 7.40 8.26 -18.80
C PRO A 113 8.67 7.59 -18.31
N SER A 114 9.27 8.14 -17.24
CA SER A 114 10.45 7.55 -16.56
C SER A 114 10.09 6.84 -15.25
N HIS A 115 8.88 7.07 -14.74
CA HIS A 115 8.36 6.53 -13.47
C HIS A 115 6.83 6.51 -13.53
N GLY A 116 6.22 5.93 -12.49
CA GLY A 116 4.76 5.87 -12.35
C GLY A 116 4.11 4.71 -13.07
N HIS A 117 2.83 4.58 -12.87
CA HIS A 117 1.98 3.55 -13.49
C HIS A 117 0.91 4.19 -14.35
N HIS A 118 0.62 3.56 -15.48
CA HIS A 118 -0.45 4.03 -16.36
C HIS A 118 -1.82 3.87 -15.69
N GLN A 119 -2.54 4.98 -15.54
CA GLN A 119 -3.93 4.96 -15.06
C GLN A 119 -4.80 4.26 -16.12
N GLY A 120 -5.54 3.23 -15.67
CA GLY A 120 -6.35 2.38 -16.56
C GLY A 120 -5.67 1.08 -16.99
N ASP A 121 -4.37 0.88 -16.76
CA ASP A 121 -3.76 -0.44 -16.95
C ASP A 121 -4.21 -1.40 -15.82
N PRO A 122 -4.78 -2.57 -16.17
CA PRO A 122 -5.18 -3.58 -15.20
C PRO A 122 -4.06 -4.03 -14.25
N LEU A 123 -2.80 -3.90 -14.65
CA LEU A 123 -1.63 -4.32 -13.86
C LEU A 123 -1.24 -3.30 -12.78
N SER A 124 -1.49 -2.01 -13.03
CA SER A 124 -1.06 -0.92 -12.14
C SER A 124 -1.48 -1.07 -10.68
N PRO A 125 -2.75 -1.40 -10.33
CA PRO A 125 -3.15 -1.57 -8.94
C PRO A 125 -2.38 -2.68 -8.22
N TYR A 126 -2.08 -3.77 -8.92
CA TYR A 126 -1.36 -4.91 -8.36
C TYR A 126 0.11 -4.60 -8.09
N LEU A 127 0.75 -3.91 -9.01
CA LEU A 127 2.13 -3.45 -8.83
C LEU A 127 2.24 -2.44 -7.70
N PHE A 128 1.26 -1.55 -7.59
CA PHE A 128 1.19 -0.60 -6.48
C PHE A 128 1.09 -1.31 -5.12
N ILE A 129 0.16 -2.25 -4.96
CA ILE A 129 -0.02 -3.01 -3.72
C ILE A 129 1.27 -3.77 -3.36
N LEU A 130 1.94 -4.39 -4.33
CA LEU A 130 3.21 -5.07 -4.09
C LEU A 130 4.33 -4.09 -3.70
N GLY A 131 4.38 -2.92 -4.31
CA GLY A 131 5.36 -1.88 -3.95
C GLY A 131 5.12 -1.29 -2.57
N SER A 132 3.86 -1.05 -2.20
CA SER A 132 3.47 -0.52 -0.89
C SER A 132 3.64 -1.52 0.26
N GLU A 133 3.78 -2.82 -0.05
CA GLU A 133 4.01 -3.87 0.95
C GLU A 133 5.29 -3.65 1.77
N VAL A 134 6.27 -2.94 1.22
CA VAL A 134 7.48 -2.53 1.95
C VAL A 134 7.12 -1.71 3.18
N LEU A 135 6.24 -0.71 3.03
CA LEU A 135 5.75 0.09 4.16
C LEU A 135 5.01 -0.78 5.19
N MET A 136 4.16 -1.70 4.70
CA MET A 136 3.42 -2.60 5.58
C MET A 136 4.36 -3.46 6.43
N ARG A 137 5.44 -3.97 5.84
CA ARG A 137 6.45 -4.77 6.55
C ARG A 137 7.27 -3.96 7.54
N ILE A 138 7.64 -2.71 7.20
CA ILE A 138 8.31 -1.79 8.12
C ILE A 138 7.42 -1.56 9.36
N ILE A 139 6.13 -1.23 9.15
CA ILE A 139 5.18 -1.00 10.24
C ILE A 139 5.00 -2.27 11.08
N ASN A 140 4.84 -3.44 10.46
CA ASN A 140 4.68 -4.71 11.17
C ASN A 140 5.88 -5.01 12.06
N LYS A 141 7.10 -4.77 11.56
CA LYS A 141 8.31 -4.95 12.36
C LYS A 141 8.29 -4.07 13.61
N GLU A 142 7.97 -2.79 13.47
CA GLU A 142 7.89 -1.87 14.60
C GLU A 142 6.75 -2.21 15.58
N VAL A 143 5.69 -2.87 15.11
CA VAL A 143 4.62 -3.42 15.96
C VAL A 143 5.14 -4.63 16.75
N VAL A 144 5.85 -5.55 16.10
CA VAL A 144 6.44 -6.74 16.73
C VAL A 144 7.49 -6.34 17.76
N ASP A 145 8.34 -5.36 17.43
CA ASP A 145 9.38 -4.81 18.32
C ASP A 145 8.77 -3.97 19.47
N GLY A 146 7.44 -3.80 19.51
CA GLY A 146 6.72 -3.05 20.52
C GLY A 146 6.88 -1.52 20.41
N ASN A 147 7.53 -1.03 19.36
CA ASN A 147 7.73 0.41 19.11
C ASN A 147 6.46 1.11 18.63
N ILE A 148 5.56 0.41 17.95
CA ILE A 148 4.20 0.86 17.62
C ILE A 148 3.23 -0.02 18.39
N SER A 149 2.24 0.60 19.05
CA SER A 149 1.22 -0.13 19.81
C SER A 149 -0.11 0.09 19.12
N GLY A 150 -0.64 -0.91 18.45
CA GLY A 150 -1.97 -0.87 17.88
C GLY A 150 -3.09 -0.76 18.94
N VAL A 151 -4.31 -0.86 18.50
CA VAL A 151 -5.52 -0.76 19.32
C VAL A 151 -6.23 -2.11 19.36
N LYS A 152 -6.77 -2.49 20.50
CA LYS A 152 -7.70 -3.60 20.64
C LYS A 152 -9.09 -3.05 20.94
N VAL A 153 -10.07 -3.47 20.18
CA VAL A 153 -11.49 -3.07 20.38
C VAL A 153 -12.04 -3.69 21.67
N SER A 154 -11.58 -4.89 22.02
CA SER A 154 -11.88 -5.57 23.28
C SER A 154 -10.66 -6.34 23.78
N SER A 155 -10.69 -6.84 25.01
CA SER A 155 -9.57 -7.62 25.60
C SER A 155 -9.22 -8.87 24.79
N MET A 156 -10.20 -9.50 24.15
CA MET A 156 -10.03 -10.71 23.33
C MET A 156 -9.82 -10.41 21.84
N ALA A 157 -10.00 -9.15 21.40
CA ALA A 157 -9.85 -8.79 20.01
C ALA A 157 -8.37 -8.79 19.57
N PRO A 158 -8.10 -9.07 18.29
CA PRO A 158 -6.78 -8.91 17.73
C PRO A 158 -6.30 -7.46 17.79
N LEU A 159 -4.98 -7.27 17.76
CA LEU A 159 -4.38 -5.96 17.73
C LEU A 159 -4.51 -5.37 16.32
N ILE A 160 -5.15 -4.22 16.21
CA ILE A 160 -5.30 -3.48 14.94
C ILE A 160 -4.32 -2.30 14.96
N SER A 161 -3.32 -2.33 14.09
CA SER A 161 -2.34 -1.25 13.93
C SER A 161 -2.55 -0.44 12.66
N LYS A 162 -3.18 -1.03 11.66
CA LYS A 162 -3.44 -0.40 10.37
C LYS A 162 -4.59 -1.05 9.63
N LEU A 163 -5.21 -0.28 8.73
CA LEU A 163 -6.18 -0.72 7.73
C LEU A 163 -5.78 -0.08 6.41
N CYS A 164 -5.86 -0.83 5.30
CA CYS A 164 -5.40 -0.37 4.00
C CYS A 164 -6.41 -0.67 2.90
N TYR A 165 -6.61 0.31 2.04
CA TYR A 165 -7.38 0.17 0.82
C TYR A 165 -6.66 0.92 -0.31
N VAL A 166 -5.87 0.21 -1.12
CA VAL A 166 -4.96 0.77 -2.13
C VAL A 166 -3.98 1.76 -1.47
N ASP A 167 -4.17 3.04 -1.68
CA ASP A 167 -3.39 4.18 -1.20
C ASP A 167 -3.95 4.81 0.08
N ASP A 168 -5.22 4.54 0.41
CA ASP A 168 -5.82 4.95 1.66
C ASP A 168 -5.34 4.03 2.80
N ILE A 169 -4.54 4.57 3.70
CA ILE A 169 -4.02 3.86 4.87
C ILE A 169 -4.45 4.59 6.13
N ILE A 170 -5.04 3.86 7.06
CA ILE A 170 -5.33 4.35 8.41
C ILE A 170 -4.42 3.61 9.38
N LEU A 171 -3.62 4.35 10.13
CA LEU A 171 -2.74 3.82 11.17
C LEU A 171 -3.35 4.10 12.53
N PHE A 172 -3.32 3.10 13.41
CA PHE A 172 -3.80 3.22 14.79
C PHE A 172 -2.65 3.00 15.77
N CYS A 173 -2.48 3.91 16.70
CA CYS A 173 -1.47 3.78 17.74
C CYS A 173 -1.87 4.46 19.05
N LYS A 174 -1.19 4.09 20.14
CA LYS A 174 -1.32 4.83 21.41
C LYS A 174 -0.74 6.22 21.28
N ALA A 175 -1.43 7.22 21.85
CA ALA A 175 -1.02 8.63 21.86
C ALA A 175 0.14 8.87 22.83
N LYS A 176 1.32 8.33 22.51
CA LYS A 176 2.58 8.54 23.23
C LYS A 176 3.62 9.13 22.27
N ALA A 177 4.37 10.14 22.70
CA ALA A 177 5.39 10.80 21.86
C ALA A 177 6.38 9.80 21.24
N SER A 178 6.87 8.82 22.02
CA SER A 178 7.79 7.79 21.53
C SER A 178 7.19 6.98 20.35
N LYS A 179 5.90 6.65 20.42
CA LYS A 179 5.21 5.88 19.35
C LYS A 179 5.05 6.69 18.08
N MET A 180 4.81 8.01 18.24
CA MET A 180 4.73 8.93 17.11
C MET A 180 6.08 9.10 16.40
N VAL A 181 7.17 9.18 17.17
CA VAL A 181 8.54 9.22 16.61
C VAL A 181 8.84 7.94 15.81
N SER A 182 8.50 6.77 16.35
CA SER A 182 8.67 5.48 15.65
C SER A 182 7.87 5.45 14.35
N LEU A 183 6.61 5.89 14.38
CA LEU A 183 5.77 5.94 13.19
C LEU A 183 6.32 6.89 12.13
N LYS A 184 6.75 8.09 12.53
CA LYS A 184 7.42 9.04 11.64
C LYS A 184 8.66 8.44 10.99
N SER A 185 9.50 7.76 11.77
CA SER A 185 10.69 7.07 11.26
C SER A 185 10.35 5.97 10.23
N CYS A 186 9.24 5.25 10.39
CA CYS A 186 8.77 4.28 9.39
C CYS A 186 8.46 4.96 8.06
N LEU A 187 7.76 6.09 8.09
CA LEU A 187 7.39 6.85 6.90
C LEU A 187 8.63 7.44 6.21
N GLU A 188 9.55 8.00 6.98
CA GLU A 188 10.82 8.54 6.46
C GLU A 188 11.67 7.44 5.79
N LYS A 189 11.77 6.25 6.40
CA LYS A 189 12.46 5.08 5.81
C LYS A 189 11.81 4.58 4.52
N TYR A 190 10.51 4.74 4.39
CA TYR A 190 9.80 4.33 3.17
C TYR A 190 9.95 5.35 2.04
N CYS A 191 10.09 6.64 2.38
CA CYS A 191 10.23 7.73 1.42
C CYS A 191 11.69 7.99 0.98
N SER A 192 12.69 7.37 1.65
CA SER A 192 14.12 7.47 1.31
C SER A 192 14.51 6.49 0.22
#